data_9fb87ec37fc647c602c7988b758b5f15
#
_entry.id   9fb87ec37fc647c602c7988b758b5f15
#
_cell.length_a   1.000
_cell.length_b   1.000
_cell.length_c   1.000
_cell.angle_alpha   90.00
_cell.angle_beta   90.00
_cell.angle_gamma   90.00
#
_symmetry.space_group_name_H-M   'P 1'
#
loop_
_entity.id
_entity.type
_entity.pdbx_description
1 polymer ?
#
loop_
_entity_poly.entity_id
_entity_poly.type
_entity_poly.pdbx_seq_one_letter_code
_entity_poly.pdbx_strand_id
1 'polypeptide(L)'
;YSYATSKQQPGSSVKPFLDYGLAFENLDWCTGKTLEDTPYSKGKFTPKNWDRKFHGTVTLTSALENSWNIPAIKTYEEVTKEIGKSGVTSAMESIGIDMSSESNVTNLSYAIGGWNKGISPLEMASAYATISNNGLYTESHTINYVEVVQTGETFNIDEEIQNNAKQSAYSKASAFMVRQVMLDYTKNGSGNYAYVSGIENVGAKTGTSNWASTAKNGMAGKSRDLWMSAYTSDYICSVWMGFGKEGIDKGKTTSQYKAYPGKVVQTLLNHLQSKGSQKSYPDQPDDVEQAAMVKGIYPYVSPSEGMSEDMIIQAWFKKGTAPTQSVDSDVFNLAGLSSFDVSLSGQSITFNFAPYNPENAVTDENANDSTKTFGKVVYTVVVQDQNGQELHRENFSTSSGTLNYTVNQNVKVIGFYSYERAPERTSNQIEKDLSINLSTVNASLSCDSGQINDGATISSTSIQATISVQGQGHSVTIALYDQNGNVLSSVNHHSATFSNLSHGRSYSIKFLESNGSASVEKTIHFTVS
;
A
#
# COMPACT_ATOMS: atom_id res chain seq x y z
N TYR A 1 -47.35 7.38 -15.33
CA TYR A 1 -46.31 6.41 -15.01
C TYR A 1 -45.17 7.11 -14.28
N SER A 2 -44.82 6.63 -13.09
CA SER A 2 -43.73 7.21 -12.28
C SER A 2 -42.51 6.28 -12.26
N TYR A 3 -41.36 6.80 -12.62
CA TYR A 3 -40.11 6.07 -12.46
C TYR A 3 -39.59 6.08 -11.02
N ALA A 4 -40.09 6.96 -10.15
CA ALA A 4 -39.69 7.00 -8.74
C ALA A 4 -40.01 5.69 -7.99
N THR A 5 -41.04 4.94 -8.42
CA THR A 5 -41.45 3.66 -7.84
C THR A 5 -41.16 2.45 -8.73
N SER A 6 -40.48 2.66 -9.87
CA SER A 6 -40.16 1.60 -10.82
C SER A 6 -38.80 0.99 -10.49
N LYS A 7 -38.74 -0.33 -10.30
CA LYS A 7 -37.50 -1.05 -9.98
C LYS A 7 -36.54 -1.12 -11.17
N GLN A 8 -35.28 -0.79 -10.93
CA GLN A 8 -34.17 -0.79 -11.89
C GLN A 8 -32.94 -1.47 -11.28
N GLN A 9 -32.01 -1.90 -12.12
CA GLN A 9 -30.78 -2.51 -11.62
C GLN A 9 -29.89 -1.47 -10.92
N PRO A 10 -29.59 -1.65 -9.63
CA PRO A 10 -28.91 -0.63 -8.83
C PRO A 10 -27.42 -0.47 -9.14
N GLY A 11 -26.77 -1.50 -9.67
CA GLY A 11 -25.31 -1.49 -9.80
C GLY A 11 -24.63 -1.25 -8.46
N SER A 12 -23.50 -0.56 -8.47
CA SER A 12 -22.67 -0.31 -7.27
C SER A 12 -23.32 0.61 -6.21
N SER A 13 -24.51 1.18 -6.44
CA SER A 13 -25.18 2.04 -5.45
C SER A 13 -25.67 1.27 -4.22
N VAL A 14 -25.72 -0.06 -4.25
CA VAL A 14 -26.08 -0.91 -3.10
C VAL A 14 -24.90 -1.18 -2.15
N LYS A 15 -23.68 -1.04 -2.61
CA LYS A 15 -22.47 -1.41 -1.84
C LYS A 15 -22.40 -0.82 -0.42
N PRO A 16 -22.78 0.46 -0.20
CA PRO A 16 -22.68 1.04 1.13
C PRO A 16 -23.50 0.31 2.19
N PHE A 17 -24.73 -0.06 1.85
CA PHE A 17 -25.62 -0.72 2.82
C PHE A 17 -25.59 -2.25 2.69
N LEU A 18 -25.58 -2.81 1.48
CA LEU A 18 -25.68 -4.26 1.27
C LEU A 18 -24.37 -4.99 1.63
N ASP A 19 -23.23 -4.47 1.19
CA ASP A 19 -21.95 -5.15 1.40
C ASP A 19 -21.29 -4.66 2.69
N TYR A 20 -20.88 -3.41 2.72
CA TYR A 20 -20.06 -2.87 3.82
C TYR A 20 -20.88 -2.56 5.07
N GLY A 21 -22.11 -2.07 4.93
CA GLY A 21 -22.98 -1.82 6.07
C GLY A 21 -23.34 -3.10 6.82
N LEU A 22 -23.67 -4.18 6.11
CA LEU A 22 -23.92 -5.47 6.74
C LEU A 22 -22.64 -6.10 7.32
N ALA A 23 -21.46 -5.84 6.71
CA ALA A 23 -20.19 -6.28 7.26
C ALA A 23 -19.87 -5.56 8.58
N PHE A 24 -20.09 -4.24 8.67
CA PHE A 24 -19.95 -3.51 9.93
C PHE A 24 -20.93 -4.03 10.99
N GLU A 25 -22.14 -4.40 10.59
CA GLU A 25 -23.13 -4.87 11.54
C GLU A 25 -22.82 -6.26 12.09
N ASN A 26 -22.40 -7.20 11.24
CA ASN A 26 -22.41 -8.62 11.55
C ASN A 26 -21.02 -9.26 11.64
N LEU A 27 -19.93 -8.59 11.21
CA LEU A 27 -18.58 -9.19 11.12
C LEU A 27 -17.55 -8.49 12.03
N ASP A 28 -17.96 -7.57 12.90
CA ASP A 28 -17.07 -6.73 13.73
C ASP A 28 -15.96 -6.02 12.95
N TRP A 29 -16.23 -5.71 11.68
CA TRP A 29 -15.29 -5.00 10.84
C TRP A 29 -15.26 -3.51 11.15
N CYS A 30 -14.06 -2.92 11.03
CA CYS A 30 -13.83 -1.48 11.13
C CYS A 30 -13.71 -0.83 9.74
N THR A 31 -13.74 0.50 9.68
CA THR A 31 -13.61 1.23 8.39
C THR A 31 -12.24 1.04 7.73
N GLY A 32 -11.21 0.71 8.50
CA GLY A 32 -9.85 0.40 8.05
C GLY A 32 -9.62 -1.06 7.66
N LYS A 33 -10.62 -1.94 7.76
CA LYS A 33 -10.48 -3.36 7.37
C LYS A 33 -9.84 -3.49 6.01
N THR A 34 -8.80 -4.29 5.92
CA THR A 34 -8.14 -4.60 4.66
C THR A 34 -8.81 -5.76 3.94
N LEU A 35 -8.87 -5.65 2.62
CA LEU A 35 -9.52 -6.58 1.71
C LEU A 35 -8.56 -6.91 0.57
N GLU A 36 -8.58 -8.16 0.11
CA GLU A 36 -7.75 -8.61 -0.99
C GLU A 36 -8.46 -8.40 -2.35
N ASP A 37 -8.01 -7.42 -3.11
CA ASP A 37 -8.45 -7.17 -4.50
C ASP A 37 -7.56 -7.97 -5.48
N THR A 38 -7.79 -9.28 -5.51
CA THR A 38 -7.07 -10.28 -6.32
C THR A 38 -8.03 -11.04 -7.21
N PRO A 39 -7.57 -11.73 -8.27
CA PRO A 39 -8.45 -12.53 -9.12
C PRO A 39 -9.39 -13.43 -8.31
N TYR A 40 -10.67 -13.40 -8.66
CA TYR A 40 -11.71 -14.15 -7.96
C TYR A 40 -12.58 -14.94 -8.94
N SER A 41 -12.90 -16.18 -8.58
CA SER A 41 -13.84 -17.01 -9.35
C SER A 41 -14.62 -17.95 -8.44
N LYS A 42 -15.91 -18.11 -8.70
CA LYS A 42 -16.77 -19.09 -8.05
C LYS A 42 -17.65 -19.79 -9.11
N GLY A 43 -17.29 -20.99 -9.47
CA GLY A 43 -17.90 -21.69 -10.61
C GLY A 43 -17.69 -20.91 -11.92
N LYS A 44 -18.79 -20.54 -12.59
CA LYS A 44 -18.76 -19.75 -13.83
C LYS A 44 -18.72 -18.22 -13.58
N PHE A 45 -18.86 -17.78 -12.34
CA PHE A 45 -18.83 -16.37 -11.99
C PHE A 45 -17.39 -15.88 -11.81
N THR A 46 -16.90 -15.09 -12.78
CA THR A 46 -15.55 -14.54 -12.84
C THR A 46 -15.61 -13.02 -12.97
N PRO A 47 -15.97 -12.32 -11.90
CA PRO A 47 -16.13 -10.86 -11.92
C PRO A 47 -14.78 -10.16 -12.12
N LYS A 48 -14.87 -8.91 -12.57
CA LYS A 48 -13.71 -8.01 -12.71
C LYS A 48 -14.06 -6.65 -12.14
N ASN A 49 -13.05 -5.91 -11.71
CA ASN A 49 -13.20 -4.50 -11.43
C ASN A 49 -13.52 -3.74 -12.73
N TRP A 50 -14.12 -2.55 -12.58
CA TRP A 50 -14.54 -1.73 -13.72
C TRP A 50 -13.35 -1.25 -14.57
N ASP A 51 -12.19 -1.06 -13.96
CA ASP A 51 -10.92 -0.68 -14.59
C ASP A 51 -10.12 -1.89 -15.12
N ARG A 52 -10.62 -3.12 -14.87
CA ARG A 52 -10.03 -4.41 -15.26
C ARG A 52 -8.66 -4.69 -14.61
N LYS A 53 -8.33 -4.01 -13.52
CA LYS A 53 -7.10 -4.22 -12.73
C LYS A 53 -7.44 -4.85 -11.38
N PHE A 54 -6.42 -5.38 -10.73
CA PHE A 54 -6.43 -5.84 -9.35
C PHE A 54 -5.43 -5.00 -8.57
N HIS A 55 -5.78 -4.62 -7.34
CA HIS A 55 -5.05 -3.61 -6.57
C HIS A 55 -4.37 -4.21 -5.33
N GLY A 56 -4.38 -5.55 -5.19
CA GLY A 56 -3.78 -6.22 -4.04
C GLY A 56 -4.52 -5.94 -2.74
N THR A 57 -3.80 -5.71 -1.66
CA THR A 57 -4.37 -5.40 -0.35
C THR A 57 -4.82 -3.94 -0.31
N VAL A 58 -6.12 -3.72 -0.17
CA VAL A 58 -6.76 -2.40 -0.12
C VAL A 58 -7.58 -2.23 1.16
N THR A 59 -7.78 -1.00 1.63
CA THR A 59 -8.71 -0.74 2.74
C THR A 59 -10.16 -0.79 2.26
N LEU A 60 -11.10 -1.10 3.16
CA LEU A 60 -12.53 -1.04 2.89
C LEU A 60 -12.95 0.35 2.39
N THR A 61 -12.47 1.40 3.04
CA THR A 61 -12.70 2.79 2.62
C THR A 61 -12.26 2.99 1.17
N SER A 62 -11.00 2.65 0.84
CA SER A 62 -10.47 2.78 -0.51
C SER A 62 -11.22 1.90 -1.53
N ALA A 63 -11.65 0.70 -1.13
CA ALA A 63 -12.46 -0.18 -1.98
C ALA A 63 -13.82 0.43 -2.35
N LEU A 64 -14.48 1.11 -1.39
CA LEU A 64 -15.74 1.81 -1.64
C LEU A 64 -15.52 3.10 -2.42
N GLU A 65 -14.49 3.91 -2.11
CA GLU A 65 -14.11 5.14 -2.82
C GLU A 65 -13.90 4.91 -4.31
N ASN A 66 -13.20 3.83 -4.65
CA ASN A 66 -12.96 3.44 -6.03
C ASN A 66 -14.04 2.53 -6.60
N SER A 67 -15.01 2.16 -5.78
CA SER A 67 -16.13 1.29 -6.19
C SER A 67 -15.68 -0.05 -6.81
N TRP A 68 -14.55 -0.61 -6.35
CA TRP A 68 -14.05 -1.90 -6.85
C TRP A 68 -15.04 -3.03 -6.57
N ASN A 69 -15.12 -3.97 -7.50
CA ASN A 69 -16.11 -5.05 -7.44
C ASN A 69 -15.64 -6.25 -6.63
N ILE A 70 -14.36 -6.61 -6.75
CA ILE A 70 -13.83 -7.81 -6.10
C ILE A 70 -13.87 -7.71 -4.58
N PRO A 71 -13.42 -6.60 -3.95
CA PRO A 71 -13.56 -6.43 -2.51
C PRO A 71 -15.01 -6.49 -2.04
N ALA A 72 -15.94 -5.84 -2.76
CA ALA A 72 -17.36 -5.86 -2.42
C ALA A 72 -17.95 -7.28 -2.48
N ILE A 73 -17.63 -8.05 -3.53
CA ILE A 73 -18.09 -9.43 -3.69
C ILE A 73 -17.55 -10.33 -2.56
N LYS A 74 -16.28 -10.22 -2.21
CA LYS A 74 -15.69 -10.98 -1.10
C LYS A 74 -16.31 -10.61 0.23
N THR A 75 -16.54 -9.32 0.48
CA THR A 75 -17.26 -8.83 1.67
C THR A 75 -18.66 -9.43 1.75
N TYR A 76 -19.41 -9.35 0.67
CA TYR A 76 -20.77 -9.90 0.62
C TYR A 76 -20.80 -11.42 0.79
N GLU A 77 -19.78 -12.12 0.31
CA GLU A 77 -19.63 -13.56 0.53
C GLU A 77 -19.50 -13.87 2.02
N GLU A 78 -18.69 -13.14 2.78
CA GLU A 78 -18.59 -13.31 4.23
C GLU A 78 -19.90 -12.94 4.94
N VAL A 79 -20.52 -11.83 4.57
CA VAL A 79 -21.85 -11.44 5.09
C VAL A 79 -22.88 -12.54 4.87
N THR A 80 -22.97 -13.09 3.65
CA THR A 80 -23.97 -14.13 3.35
C THR A 80 -23.69 -15.47 4.02
N LYS A 81 -22.43 -15.78 4.33
CA LYS A 81 -22.07 -16.94 5.17
C LYS A 81 -22.57 -16.75 6.61
N GLU A 82 -22.44 -15.55 7.15
CA GLU A 82 -22.78 -15.23 8.53
C GLU A 82 -24.30 -15.19 8.76
N ILE A 83 -25.01 -14.37 8.00
CA ILE A 83 -26.45 -14.10 8.25
C ILE A 83 -27.41 -14.84 7.32
N GLY A 84 -26.91 -15.49 6.29
CA GLY A 84 -27.72 -16.24 5.33
C GLY A 84 -28.74 -15.42 4.56
N LYS A 85 -29.63 -16.11 3.84
CA LYS A 85 -30.68 -15.48 3.03
C LYS A 85 -31.65 -14.66 3.86
N SER A 86 -32.13 -15.21 4.97
CA SER A 86 -33.12 -14.55 5.82
C SER A 86 -32.59 -13.26 6.43
N GLY A 87 -31.33 -13.28 6.90
CA GLY A 87 -30.69 -12.09 7.47
C GLY A 87 -30.55 -10.97 6.46
N VAL A 88 -30.08 -11.27 5.25
CA VAL A 88 -29.99 -10.27 4.17
C VAL A 88 -31.37 -9.73 3.80
N THR A 89 -32.39 -10.59 3.63
CA THR A 89 -33.73 -10.15 3.29
C THR A 89 -34.30 -9.22 4.36
N SER A 90 -34.27 -9.64 5.63
CA SER A 90 -34.79 -8.83 6.75
C SER A 90 -34.04 -7.50 6.91
N ALA A 91 -32.74 -7.49 6.68
CA ALA A 91 -31.95 -6.25 6.73
C ALA A 91 -32.38 -5.26 5.64
N MET A 92 -32.58 -5.72 4.41
CA MET A 92 -33.06 -4.87 3.31
C MET A 92 -34.48 -4.35 3.55
N GLU A 93 -35.38 -5.21 4.02
CA GLU A 93 -36.76 -4.83 4.35
C GLU A 93 -36.79 -3.79 5.49
N SER A 94 -35.87 -3.89 6.46
CA SER A 94 -35.79 -2.96 7.59
C SER A 94 -35.41 -1.52 7.20
N ILE A 95 -34.91 -1.32 5.99
CA ILE A 95 -34.56 0.00 5.42
C ILE A 95 -35.47 0.40 4.26
N GLY A 96 -36.64 -0.25 4.14
CA GLY A 96 -37.70 0.09 3.20
C GLY A 96 -37.52 -0.46 1.79
N ILE A 97 -36.70 -1.51 1.60
CA ILE A 97 -36.54 -2.18 0.30
C ILE A 97 -37.40 -3.43 0.25
N ASP A 98 -38.36 -3.47 -0.67
CA ASP A 98 -39.19 -4.67 -0.88
C ASP A 98 -38.38 -5.80 -1.54
N MET A 99 -38.14 -6.87 -0.76
CA MET A 99 -37.42 -8.06 -1.20
C MET A 99 -38.34 -9.21 -1.70
N SER A 100 -39.63 -9.02 -1.73
CA SER A 100 -40.62 -10.07 -2.08
C SER A 100 -40.37 -10.72 -3.44
N SER A 101 -39.82 -9.96 -4.39
CA SER A 101 -39.53 -10.42 -5.75
C SER A 101 -38.05 -10.87 -5.97
N GLU A 102 -37.25 -10.85 -4.90
CA GLU A 102 -35.81 -11.21 -4.93
C GLU A 102 -35.58 -12.60 -4.33
N SER A 103 -35.49 -13.62 -5.17
CA SER A 103 -35.46 -15.02 -4.74
C SER A 103 -34.09 -15.57 -4.35
N ASN A 104 -33.01 -15.00 -4.90
CA ASN A 104 -31.65 -15.53 -4.78
C ASN A 104 -30.65 -14.51 -4.24
N VAL A 105 -30.98 -13.91 -3.11
CA VAL A 105 -30.22 -12.82 -2.50
C VAL A 105 -28.79 -13.23 -2.08
N THR A 106 -28.50 -14.52 -1.89
CA THR A 106 -27.14 -14.99 -1.59
C THR A 106 -26.26 -15.19 -2.83
N ASN A 107 -26.79 -14.89 -4.02
CA ASN A 107 -25.96 -14.87 -5.22
C ASN A 107 -25.02 -13.66 -5.18
N LEU A 108 -23.72 -13.91 -5.35
CA LEU A 108 -22.67 -12.90 -5.22
C LEU A 108 -22.78 -11.75 -6.25
N SER A 109 -23.57 -11.91 -7.32
CA SER A 109 -23.87 -10.80 -8.23
C SER A 109 -24.67 -9.66 -7.55
N TYR A 110 -25.36 -9.95 -6.45
CA TYR A 110 -26.11 -8.94 -5.69
C TYR A 110 -25.20 -7.86 -5.12
N ALA A 111 -23.99 -8.22 -4.68
CA ALA A 111 -22.98 -7.27 -4.20
C ALA A 111 -22.67 -6.13 -5.19
N ILE A 112 -22.80 -6.40 -6.47
CA ILE A 112 -22.54 -5.42 -7.55
C ILE A 112 -23.80 -4.97 -8.26
N GLY A 113 -24.96 -5.21 -7.63
CA GLY A 113 -26.28 -4.77 -8.10
C GLY A 113 -26.90 -5.59 -9.21
N GLY A 114 -26.50 -6.86 -9.37
CA GLY A 114 -27.12 -7.82 -10.29
C GLY A 114 -28.35 -8.48 -9.67
N TRP A 115 -29.40 -7.69 -9.38
CA TRP A 115 -30.64 -8.12 -8.73
C TRP A 115 -31.65 -8.68 -9.73
N ASN A 116 -32.65 -9.45 -9.30
CA ASN A 116 -33.67 -10.00 -10.19
C ASN A 116 -34.57 -8.89 -10.75
N LYS A 117 -35.16 -8.10 -9.90
CA LYS A 117 -36.05 -6.96 -10.27
C LYS A 117 -35.34 -5.62 -10.09
N GLY A 118 -34.50 -5.51 -9.07
CA GLY A 118 -33.80 -4.29 -8.74
C GLY A 118 -34.49 -3.47 -7.65
N ILE A 119 -34.17 -2.19 -7.59
CA ILE A 119 -34.62 -1.22 -6.58
C ILE A 119 -35.18 0.02 -7.27
N SER A 120 -36.20 0.64 -6.68
CA SER A 120 -36.71 1.91 -7.15
C SER A 120 -35.94 3.11 -6.58
N PRO A 121 -35.99 4.29 -7.22
CA PRO A 121 -35.40 5.51 -6.65
C PRO A 121 -35.93 5.85 -5.26
N LEU A 122 -37.17 5.57 -4.96
CA LEU A 122 -37.77 5.81 -3.64
C LEU A 122 -37.19 4.86 -2.58
N GLU A 123 -37.12 3.55 -2.84
CA GLU A 123 -36.50 2.57 -1.96
C GLU A 123 -35.01 2.87 -1.74
N MET A 124 -34.31 3.29 -2.79
CA MET A 124 -32.89 3.69 -2.70
C MET A 124 -32.75 4.93 -1.80
N ALA A 125 -33.59 5.94 -1.96
CA ALA A 125 -33.59 7.12 -1.09
C ALA A 125 -33.90 6.75 0.36
N SER A 126 -34.84 5.85 0.60
CA SER A 126 -35.18 5.35 1.93
C SER A 126 -34.01 4.65 2.62
N ALA A 127 -33.28 3.78 1.90
CA ALA A 127 -32.08 3.11 2.41
C ALA A 127 -31.00 4.12 2.80
N TYR A 128 -30.72 5.11 1.95
CA TYR A 128 -29.74 6.14 2.24
C TYR A 128 -30.17 7.08 3.39
N ALA A 129 -31.47 7.38 3.49
CA ALA A 129 -32.04 8.15 4.62
C ALA A 129 -31.79 7.42 5.95
N THR A 130 -32.07 6.13 5.99
CA THR A 130 -31.87 5.30 7.18
C THR A 130 -30.41 5.29 7.62
N ILE A 131 -29.47 5.09 6.70
CA ILE A 131 -28.03 5.10 6.99
C ILE A 131 -27.57 6.49 7.46
N SER A 132 -28.00 7.58 6.80
CA SER A 132 -27.62 8.93 7.21
C SER A 132 -28.18 9.31 8.60
N ASN A 133 -29.28 8.69 9.02
CA ASN A 133 -29.97 8.92 10.29
C ASN A 133 -29.62 7.85 11.35
N ASN A 134 -28.37 7.45 11.45
CA ASN A 134 -27.89 6.47 12.43
C ASN A 134 -28.73 5.17 12.50
N GLY A 135 -29.19 4.69 11.34
CA GLY A 135 -29.96 3.45 11.22
C GLY A 135 -31.45 3.57 11.57
N LEU A 136 -31.93 4.75 11.90
CA LEU A 136 -33.35 4.95 12.20
C LEU A 136 -34.17 5.04 10.90
N TYR A 137 -35.00 4.05 10.66
CA TYR A 137 -35.89 3.99 9.50
C TYR A 137 -37.20 4.73 9.78
N THR A 138 -37.60 5.58 8.82
CA THR A 138 -38.86 6.26 8.79
C THR A 138 -39.55 5.98 7.44
N GLU A 139 -40.82 5.62 7.46
CA GLU A 139 -41.58 5.35 6.24
C GLU A 139 -41.70 6.62 5.40
N SER A 140 -41.42 6.49 4.09
CA SER A 140 -41.55 7.62 3.16
C SER A 140 -43.00 7.94 2.87
N HIS A 141 -43.39 9.22 2.95
CA HIS A 141 -44.76 9.70 2.73
C HIS A 141 -44.77 11.02 1.96
N THR A 142 -45.92 11.41 1.46
CA THR A 142 -46.15 12.65 0.67
C THR A 142 -47.17 13.58 1.29
N ILE A 143 -47.81 13.15 2.37
CA ILE A 143 -48.83 13.91 3.08
C ILE A 143 -48.32 14.25 4.47
N ASN A 144 -48.15 15.52 4.78
CA ASN A 144 -47.68 15.97 6.10
C ASN A 144 -48.84 16.00 7.10
N TYR A 145 -49.99 16.51 6.69
CA TYR A 145 -51.19 16.56 7.52
C TYR A 145 -52.46 16.52 6.69
N VAL A 146 -53.55 16.14 7.32
CA VAL A 146 -54.91 16.17 6.77
C VAL A 146 -55.79 17.04 7.65
N GLU A 147 -56.48 18.02 7.07
CA GLU A 147 -57.44 18.87 7.76
C GLU A 147 -58.84 18.54 7.28
N VAL A 148 -59.75 18.27 8.22
CA VAL A 148 -61.19 18.09 7.93
C VAL A 148 -61.84 19.46 7.94
N VAL A 149 -62.13 20.01 6.76
CA VAL A 149 -62.63 21.37 6.58
C VAL A 149 -63.92 21.65 7.36
N GLN A 150 -64.78 20.64 7.53
CA GLN A 150 -66.08 20.81 8.24
C GLN A 150 -65.93 20.95 9.75
N THR A 151 -64.92 20.30 10.33
CA THR A 151 -64.68 20.27 11.80
C THR A 151 -63.48 21.09 12.23
N GLY A 152 -62.58 21.42 11.32
CA GLY A 152 -61.28 22.04 11.63
C GLY A 152 -60.32 21.06 12.31
N GLU A 153 -60.65 19.78 12.37
CA GLU A 153 -59.80 18.76 12.97
C GLU A 153 -58.60 18.49 12.03
N THR A 154 -57.37 18.45 12.62
CA THR A 154 -56.12 18.22 11.90
C THR A 154 -55.47 16.94 12.37
N PHE A 155 -55.12 16.05 11.44
CA PHE A 155 -54.34 14.84 11.66
C PHE A 155 -52.94 15.06 11.12
N ASN A 156 -51.94 15.07 12.01
CA ASN A 156 -50.54 15.26 11.66
C ASN A 156 -49.93 13.92 11.27
N ILE A 157 -49.91 13.59 10.00
CA ILE A 157 -49.39 12.33 9.45
C ILE A 157 -47.88 12.25 9.61
N ASP A 158 -47.17 13.39 9.39
CA ASP A 158 -45.72 13.44 9.55
C ASP A 158 -45.30 13.10 10.99
N GLU A 159 -45.97 13.70 11.97
CA GLU A 159 -45.68 13.43 13.40
C GLU A 159 -45.98 11.97 13.76
N GLU A 160 -47.07 11.39 13.28
CA GLU A 160 -47.40 9.97 13.52
C GLU A 160 -46.33 9.03 12.94
N ILE A 161 -45.87 9.30 11.71
CA ILE A 161 -44.81 8.50 11.06
C ILE A 161 -43.48 8.65 11.77
N GLN A 162 -43.08 9.87 12.17
CA GLN A 162 -41.86 10.10 12.95
C GLN A 162 -41.90 9.38 14.30
N ASN A 163 -43.02 9.40 15.01
CA ASN A 163 -43.23 8.69 16.28
C ASN A 163 -43.18 7.16 16.11
N ASN A 164 -43.50 6.65 14.94
CA ASN A 164 -43.42 5.23 14.58
C ASN A 164 -42.07 4.83 13.94
N ALA A 165 -41.09 5.73 13.88
CA ALA A 165 -39.76 5.43 13.38
C ALA A 165 -39.11 4.27 14.17
N LYS A 166 -38.45 3.33 13.48
CA LYS A 166 -37.89 2.11 14.07
C LYS A 166 -36.40 2.01 13.77
N GLN A 167 -35.65 1.52 14.74
CA GLN A 167 -34.27 1.10 14.48
C GLN A 167 -34.30 -0.04 13.45
N SER A 168 -33.55 0.14 12.36
CA SER A 168 -33.41 -0.89 11.33
C SER A 168 -32.48 -2.02 11.79
N ALA A 169 -32.15 -2.94 10.90
CA ALA A 169 -31.15 -3.95 11.14
C ALA A 169 -29.70 -3.39 11.26
N TYR A 170 -29.51 -2.09 11.02
CA TYR A 170 -28.24 -1.41 11.24
C TYR A 170 -28.26 -0.69 12.59
N SER A 171 -27.33 -1.03 13.47
CA SER A 171 -27.10 -0.28 14.70
C SER A 171 -26.67 1.16 14.39
N LYS A 172 -26.76 2.04 15.38
CA LYS A 172 -26.26 3.41 15.26
C LYS A 172 -24.78 3.44 14.87
N ALA A 173 -23.99 2.56 15.47
CA ALA A 173 -22.56 2.41 15.17
C ALA A 173 -22.31 2.04 13.72
N SER A 174 -22.95 1.00 13.21
CA SER A 174 -22.75 0.55 11.83
C SER A 174 -23.21 1.58 10.80
N ALA A 175 -24.36 2.22 11.01
CA ALA A 175 -24.86 3.28 10.15
C ALA A 175 -23.91 4.50 10.15
N PHE A 176 -23.40 4.89 11.33
CA PHE A 176 -22.40 5.94 11.46
C PHE A 176 -21.12 5.61 10.68
N MET A 177 -20.60 4.38 10.81
CA MET A 177 -19.38 3.95 10.11
C MET A 177 -19.57 3.98 8.59
N VAL A 178 -20.72 3.51 8.07
CA VAL A 178 -21.06 3.65 6.63
C VAL A 178 -21.08 5.12 6.23
N ARG A 179 -21.70 5.97 7.04
CA ARG A 179 -21.78 7.42 6.79
C ARG A 179 -20.36 8.03 6.67
N GLN A 180 -19.43 7.70 7.57
CA GLN A 180 -18.06 8.21 7.50
C GLN A 180 -17.36 7.82 6.20
N VAL A 181 -17.43 6.55 5.79
CA VAL A 181 -16.84 6.09 4.53
C VAL A 181 -17.49 6.75 3.31
N MET A 182 -18.79 7.02 3.38
CA MET A 182 -19.53 7.71 2.29
C MET A 182 -19.17 9.19 2.17
N LEU A 183 -18.84 9.87 3.28
CA LEU A 183 -18.35 11.24 3.26
C LEU A 183 -16.97 11.31 2.61
N ASP A 184 -16.10 10.34 2.90
CA ASP A 184 -14.78 10.21 2.27
C ASP A 184 -14.90 9.92 0.77
N TYR A 185 -15.84 9.08 0.37
CA TYR A 185 -16.14 8.79 -1.05
C TYR A 185 -16.47 10.06 -1.84
N THR A 186 -17.22 10.98 -1.26
CA THR A 186 -17.58 12.24 -1.93
C THR A 186 -16.40 13.19 -2.05
N LYS A 187 -15.49 13.18 -1.08
CA LYS A 187 -14.29 14.01 -1.11
C LYS A 187 -13.21 13.45 -2.05
N ASN A 188 -12.95 12.15 -2.00
CA ASN A 188 -11.79 11.51 -2.58
C ASN A 188 -12.12 10.57 -3.76
N GLY A 189 -13.34 10.06 -3.86
CA GLY A 189 -13.76 9.06 -4.83
C GLY A 189 -14.58 9.58 -5.99
N SER A 190 -15.19 8.66 -6.73
CA SER A 190 -16.08 8.97 -7.87
C SER A 190 -17.38 9.69 -7.47
N GLY A 191 -17.62 9.84 -6.19
CA GLY A 191 -18.76 10.61 -5.63
C GLY A 191 -18.64 12.12 -5.77
N ASN A 192 -17.49 12.63 -6.19
CA ASN A 192 -17.22 14.06 -6.35
C ASN A 192 -18.20 14.77 -7.30
N TYR A 193 -18.88 14.04 -8.20
CA TYR A 193 -19.97 14.59 -9.02
C TYR A 193 -21.16 15.10 -8.20
N ALA A 194 -21.34 14.61 -6.97
CA ALA A 194 -22.36 15.09 -6.05
C ALA A 194 -21.85 16.20 -5.11
N TYR A 195 -20.55 16.53 -5.18
CA TYR A 195 -19.96 17.59 -4.37
C TYR A 195 -20.62 18.93 -4.68
N VAL A 196 -21.00 19.64 -3.64
CA VAL A 196 -21.60 20.96 -3.73
C VAL A 196 -20.74 21.93 -2.94
N SER A 197 -20.27 23.01 -3.58
CA SER A 197 -19.50 24.04 -2.91
C SER A 197 -20.32 24.68 -1.80
N GLY A 198 -19.78 24.73 -0.58
CA GLY A 198 -20.44 25.28 0.61
C GLY A 198 -21.40 24.33 1.33
N ILE A 199 -21.58 23.08 0.86
CA ILE A 199 -22.16 22.00 1.66
C ILE A 199 -21.01 21.12 2.14
N GLU A 200 -20.69 21.21 3.41
CA GLU A 200 -19.81 20.27 4.06
C GLU A 200 -20.56 18.94 4.30
N ASN A 201 -19.85 17.83 4.18
CA ASN A 201 -20.37 16.52 4.56
C ASN A 201 -21.54 16.01 3.70
N VAL A 202 -21.36 15.96 2.39
CA VAL A 202 -22.25 15.23 1.46
C VAL A 202 -21.78 13.78 1.37
N GLY A 203 -22.64 12.84 1.74
CA GLY A 203 -22.44 11.42 1.46
C GLY A 203 -23.07 11.06 0.10
N ALA A 204 -22.37 10.33 -0.76
CA ALA A 204 -22.90 9.95 -2.06
C ALA A 204 -22.36 8.61 -2.56
N LYS A 205 -23.05 7.98 -3.52
CA LYS A 205 -22.54 6.81 -4.24
C LYS A 205 -23.12 6.75 -5.65
N THR A 206 -22.24 6.47 -6.61
CA THR A 206 -22.61 6.16 -7.99
C THR A 206 -23.04 4.70 -8.13
N GLY A 207 -23.91 4.41 -9.09
CA GLY A 207 -24.23 3.08 -9.54
C GLY A 207 -24.24 3.02 -11.07
N THR A 208 -23.78 1.91 -11.62
CA THR A 208 -23.85 1.65 -13.07
C THR A 208 -24.18 0.19 -13.27
N SER A 209 -25.21 -0.12 -14.05
CA SER A 209 -25.43 -1.46 -14.57
C SER A 209 -25.16 -1.50 -16.08
N ASN A 210 -24.92 -2.69 -16.60
CA ASN A 210 -24.67 -2.90 -18.01
C ASN A 210 -25.75 -3.81 -18.61
N TRP A 211 -25.98 -3.67 -19.92
CA TRP A 211 -26.71 -4.66 -20.66
C TRP A 211 -26.04 -6.02 -20.56
N ALA A 212 -26.82 -7.09 -20.47
CA ALA A 212 -26.30 -8.45 -20.40
C ALA A 212 -25.34 -8.77 -21.56
N SER A 213 -24.40 -9.68 -21.33
CA SER A 213 -23.42 -10.12 -22.35
C SER A 213 -24.10 -10.73 -23.60
N THR A 214 -25.35 -11.18 -23.45
CA THR A 214 -26.18 -11.72 -24.52
C THR A 214 -27.05 -10.67 -25.23
N ALA A 215 -26.94 -9.39 -24.83
CA ALA A 215 -27.74 -8.34 -25.44
C ALA A 215 -27.43 -8.14 -26.92
N LYS A 216 -28.49 -7.99 -27.74
CA LYS A 216 -28.40 -7.84 -29.20
C LYS A 216 -27.99 -6.40 -29.59
N ASN A 217 -27.85 -6.16 -30.87
CA ASN A 217 -27.61 -4.82 -31.47
C ASN A 217 -26.36 -4.11 -30.96
N GLY A 218 -25.31 -4.88 -30.61
CA GLY A 218 -24.05 -4.35 -30.10
C GLY A 218 -24.14 -3.71 -28.71
N MET A 219 -25.17 -4.04 -27.93
CA MET A 219 -25.38 -3.50 -26.59
C MET A 219 -24.70 -4.29 -25.49
N ALA A 220 -24.25 -5.52 -25.78
CA ALA A 220 -23.58 -6.37 -24.80
C ALA A 220 -22.48 -5.61 -24.01
N GLY A 221 -22.60 -5.58 -22.69
CA GLY A 221 -21.66 -4.93 -21.79
C GLY A 221 -21.66 -3.39 -21.80
N LYS A 222 -22.46 -2.72 -22.62
CA LYS A 222 -22.61 -1.26 -22.58
C LYS A 222 -23.50 -0.82 -21.42
N SER A 223 -23.26 0.38 -20.89
CA SER A 223 -24.01 0.92 -19.75
C SER A 223 -25.50 1.08 -20.08
N ARG A 224 -26.33 0.63 -19.15
CA ARG A 224 -27.80 0.67 -19.21
C ARG A 224 -28.40 1.64 -18.21
N ASP A 225 -28.09 1.44 -16.92
CA ASP A 225 -28.60 2.23 -15.80
C ASP A 225 -27.47 3.03 -15.18
N LEU A 226 -27.74 4.26 -14.83
CA LEU A 226 -26.85 5.16 -14.10
C LEU A 226 -27.57 5.67 -12.86
N TRP A 227 -26.88 5.64 -11.73
CA TRP A 227 -27.37 6.11 -10.46
C TRP A 227 -26.43 7.11 -9.82
N MET A 228 -27.02 8.04 -9.11
CA MET A 228 -26.37 8.82 -8.07
C MET A 228 -27.36 8.96 -6.93
N SER A 229 -26.99 8.43 -5.77
CA SER A 229 -27.72 8.63 -4.53
C SER A 229 -26.82 9.40 -3.58
N ALA A 230 -27.35 10.48 -3.01
CA ALA A 230 -26.61 11.36 -2.12
C ALA A 230 -27.51 11.86 -0.99
N TYR A 231 -26.87 12.21 0.12
CA TYR A 231 -27.54 12.80 1.27
C TYR A 231 -26.69 13.94 1.86
N THR A 232 -27.39 14.88 2.44
CA THR A 232 -26.87 15.85 3.40
C THR A 232 -27.52 15.54 4.76
N SER A 233 -27.30 16.38 5.75
CA SER A 233 -28.02 16.33 7.04
C SER A 233 -29.54 16.57 6.92
N ASP A 234 -29.98 17.20 5.84
CA ASP A 234 -31.37 17.64 5.66
C ASP A 234 -32.10 16.94 4.50
N TYR A 235 -31.37 16.52 3.49
CA TYR A 235 -31.94 16.10 2.22
C TYR A 235 -31.35 14.81 1.69
N ILE A 236 -32.20 13.98 1.10
CA ILE A 236 -31.78 12.78 0.37
C ILE A 236 -32.18 12.95 -1.08
N CYS A 237 -31.28 12.70 -2.00
CA CYS A 237 -31.53 12.70 -3.43
C CYS A 237 -31.08 11.37 -4.04
N SER A 238 -32.01 10.62 -4.66
CA SER A 238 -31.67 9.44 -5.44
C SER A 238 -32.15 9.62 -6.88
N VAL A 239 -31.21 9.64 -7.81
CA VAL A 239 -31.43 9.88 -9.22
C VAL A 239 -31.08 8.65 -10.02
N TRP A 240 -32.02 8.12 -10.74
CA TRP A 240 -31.83 7.11 -11.77
C TRP A 240 -31.95 7.72 -13.16
N MET A 241 -31.09 7.29 -14.05
CA MET A 241 -31.14 7.62 -15.48
C MET A 241 -30.87 6.36 -16.30
N GLY A 242 -31.73 6.04 -17.23
CA GLY A 242 -31.57 4.84 -18.02
C GLY A 242 -32.52 4.75 -19.20
N PHE A 243 -32.36 3.63 -19.91
CA PHE A 243 -33.29 3.24 -20.99
C PHE A 243 -34.03 1.98 -20.56
N GLY A 244 -35.34 1.98 -20.67
CA GLY A 244 -36.20 0.81 -20.46
C GLY A 244 -35.86 -0.33 -21.44
N LYS A 245 -36.62 -1.44 -21.37
CA LYS A 245 -36.42 -2.62 -22.23
C LYS A 245 -36.31 -2.28 -23.72
N GLU A 246 -37.06 -1.27 -24.19
CA GLU A 246 -37.01 -0.77 -25.56
C GLU A 246 -35.63 -0.19 -25.96
N GLY A 247 -34.77 0.14 -25.02
CA GLY A 247 -33.41 0.67 -25.29
C GLY A 247 -32.53 -0.32 -26.05
N ILE A 248 -32.71 -1.64 -25.83
CA ILE A 248 -32.00 -2.68 -26.58
C ILE A 248 -32.34 -2.61 -28.06
N ASP A 249 -33.62 -2.59 -28.37
CA ASP A 249 -34.09 -2.64 -29.75
C ASP A 249 -33.68 -1.38 -30.53
N LYS A 250 -33.60 -0.24 -29.84
CA LYS A 250 -33.17 1.05 -30.41
C LYS A 250 -31.65 1.30 -30.31
N GLY A 251 -30.87 0.33 -29.83
CA GLY A 251 -29.41 0.46 -29.68
C GLY A 251 -28.97 1.58 -28.73
N LYS A 252 -29.74 1.88 -27.68
CA LYS A 252 -29.50 2.97 -26.76
C LYS A 252 -28.64 2.53 -25.57
N THR A 253 -27.63 3.35 -25.24
CA THR A 253 -26.73 3.16 -24.08
C THR A 253 -26.56 4.46 -23.33
N THR A 254 -26.35 4.36 -22.00
CA THR A 254 -26.10 5.51 -21.13
C THR A 254 -24.61 5.89 -21.05
N SER A 255 -23.72 5.20 -21.75
CA SER A 255 -22.26 5.32 -21.61
C SER A 255 -21.73 6.77 -21.74
N GLN A 256 -22.38 7.60 -22.55
CA GLN A 256 -22.01 9.00 -22.76
C GLN A 256 -22.58 9.97 -21.71
N TYR A 257 -23.43 9.48 -20.80
CA TYR A 257 -24.17 10.30 -19.84
C TYR A 257 -23.76 10.05 -18.38
N LYS A 258 -22.62 9.43 -18.13
CA LYS A 258 -22.20 8.95 -16.80
C LYS A 258 -22.21 10.04 -15.71
N ALA A 259 -21.91 11.29 -16.06
CA ALA A 259 -21.90 12.40 -15.13
C ALA A 259 -23.27 13.02 -14.84
N TYR A 260 -24.32 12.70 -15.63
CA TYR A 260 -25.59 13.43 -15.54
C TYR A 260 -26.33 13.20 -14.22
N PRO A 261 -26.47 11.97 -13.68
CA PRO A 261 -27.12 11.79 -12.38
C PRO A 261 -26.48 12.63 -11.28
N GLY A 262 -25.13 12.68 -11.25
CA GLY A 262 -24.40 13.51 -10.29
C GLY A 262 -24.67 15.00 -10.48
N LYS A 263 -24.70 15.50 -11.72
CA LYS A 263 -25.05 16.90 -12.01
C LYS A 263 -26.46 17.27 -11.58
N VAL A 264 -27.42 16.35 -11.76
CA VAL A 264 -28.80 16.55 -11.30
C VAL A 264 -28.82 16.64 -9.77
N VAL A 265 -28.19 15.71 -9.07
CA VAL A 265 -28.07 15.74 -7.60
C VAL A 265 -27.41 17.04 -7.13
N GLN A 266 -26.29 17.43 -7.73
CA GLN A 266 -25.58 18.68 -7.40
C GLN A 266 -26.48 19.91 -7.57
N THR A 267 -27.25 19.99 -8.67
CA THR A 267 -28.15 21.10 -8.93
C THR A 267 -29.30 21.16 -7.91
N LEU A 268 -29.87 19.98 -7.57
CA LEU A 268 -30.94 19.90 -6.57
C LEU A 268 -30.45 20.30 -5.18
N LEU A 269 -29.31 19.76 -4.74
CA LEU A 269 -28.75 20.07 -3.43
C LEU A 269 -28.35 21.54 -3.31
N ASN A 270 -27.76 22.15 -4.35
CA ASN A 270 -27.48 23.58 -4.40
C ASN A 270 -28.75 24.43 -4.23
N HIS A 271 -29.83 24.05 -4.92
CA HIS A 271 -31.09 24.77 -4.84
C HIS A 271 -31.73 24.65 -3.46
N LEU A 272 -31.73 23.44 -2.89
CA LEU A 272 -32.32 23.17 -1.58
C LEU A 272 -31.56 23.89 -0.47
N GLN A 273 -30.23 23.86 -0.53
CA GLN A 273 -29.36 24.57 0.43
C GLN A 273 -29.61 26.07 0.45
N SER A 274 -29.90 26.68 -0.71
CA SER A 274 -30.17 28.13 -0.78
C SER A 274 -31.47 28.54 -0.07
N LYS A 275 -32.31 27.57 0.35
CA LYS A 275 -33.66 27.81 0.93
C LYS A 275 -33.77 27.47 2.42
N GLY A 276 -32.77 26.87 3.05
CA GLY A 276 -32.85 26.40 4.44
C GLY A 276 -31.56 26.55 5.23
N SER A 277 -31.69 26.53 6.55
CA SER A 277 -30.53 26.34 7.45
C SER A 277 -30.08 24.90 7.41
N GLN A 278 -28.76 24.65 7.28
CA GLN A 278 -28.24 23.30 7.41
C GLN A 278 -28.40 22.80 8.85
N LYS A 279 -29.00 21.62 9.00
CA LYS A 279 -28.96 20.85 10.25
C LYS A 279 -27.60 20.14 10.36
N SER A 280 -27.24 19.75 11.56
CA SER A 280 -26.13 18.81 11.76
C SER A 280 -26.61 17.38 11.52
N TYR A 281 -25.70 16.50 11.10
CA TYR A 281 -25.98 15.07 11.20
C TYR A 281 -26.22 14.67 12.65
N PRO A 282 -26.90 13.54 12.91
CA PRO A 282 -26.92 12.98 14.25
C PRO A 282 -25.50 12.84 14.80
N ASP A 283 -25.34 13.11 16.08
CA ASP A 283 -24.06 13.04 16.76
C ASP A 283 -23.41 11.66 16.62
N GLN A 284 -22.10 11.62 16.85
CA GLN A 284 -21.38 10.36 16.95
C GLN A 284 -22.03 9.51 18.05
N PRO A 285 -22.40 8.25 17.76
CA PRO A 285 -22.92 7.35 18.80
C PRO A 285 -21.86 7.03 19.85
N ASP A 286 -22.31 6.80 21.09
CA ASP A 286 -21.43 6.44 22.21
C ASP A 286 -20.77 5.05 22.04
N ASP A 287 -21.30 4.23 21.14
CA ASP A 287 -20.86 2.87 20.85
C ASP A 287 -19.87 2.78 19.67
N VAL A 288 -19.27 3.93 19.26
CA VAL A 288 -18.17 3.98 18.29
C VAL A 288 -16.96 4.72 18.86
N GLU A 289 -15.79 4.30 18.44
CA GLU A 289 -14.52 4.92 18.79
C GLU A 289 -13.57 4.96 17.61
N GLN A 290 -12.64 5.91 17.60
CA GLN A 290 -11.59 5.99 16.60
C GLN A 290 -10.27 5.49 17.20
N ALA A 291 -9.57 4.62 16.50
CA ALA A 291 -8.27 4.12 16.91
C ALA A 291 -7.33 3.92 15.71
N ALA A 292 -6.03 4.00 16.00
CA ALA A 292 -5.00 3.61 15.03
C ALA A 292 -4.88 2.09 14.97
N MET A 293 -4.71 1.56 13.76
CA MET A 293 -4.46 0.14 13.54
C MET A 293 -3.39 -0.07 12.48
N VAL A 294 -2.76 -1.25 12.52
CA VAL A 294 -1.81 -1.66 11.48
C VAL A 294 -2.57 -2.22 10.29
N LYS A 295 -2.24 -1.72 9.12
CA LYS A 295 -2.81 -2.14 7.84
C LYS A 295 -2.52 -3.63 7.57
N GLY A 296 -3.54 -4.39 7.23
CA GLY A 296 -3.40 -5.78 6.77
C GLY A 296 -3.42 -6.83 7.88
N ILE A 297 -3.46 -6.46 9.14
CA ILE A 297 -3.49 -7.41 10.27
C ILE A 297 -4.93 -7.59 10.78
N TYR A 298 -5.30 -8.83 11.01
CA TYR A 298 -6.54 -9.22 11.69
C TYR A 298 -6.29 -10.49 12.54
N PRO A 299 -6.68 -10.54 13.81
CA PRO A 299 -7.33 -9.46 14.61
C PRO A 299 -6.53 -8.16 14.61
N TYR A 300 -7.21 -7.02 14.79
CA TYR A 300 -6.59 -5.70 14.72
C TYR A 300 -5.56 -5.50 15.83
N VAL A 301 -4.44 -4.85 15.48
CA VAL A 301 -3.37 -4.49 16.41
C VAL A 301 -3.02 -3.01 16.31
N SER A 302 -2.61 -2.41 17.41
CA SER A 302 -2.11 -1.03 17.44
C SER A 302 -0.72 -0.93 16.80
N PRO A 303 -0.40 0.19 16.13
CA PRO A 303 0.95 0.41 15.59
C PRO A 303 1.99 0.56 16.70
N SER A 304 3.24 0.19 16.39
CA SER A 304 4.41 0.47 17.22
C SER A 304 4.97 1.85 16.97
N GLU A 305 5.76 2.36 17.91
CA GLU A 305 6.55 3.58 17.72
C GLU A 305 7.55 3.37 16.57
N GLY A 306 7.65 4.36 15.66
CA GLY A 306 8.56 4.30 14.50
C GLY A 306 8.03 3.53 13.29
N MET A 307 6.82 2.94 13.36
CA MET A 307 6.20 2.30 12.21
C MET A 307 5.95 3.30 11.09
N SER A 308 6.16 2.87 9.84
CA SER A 308 5.91 3.69 8.65
C SER A 308 4.44 4.14 8.58
N GLU A 309 4.20 5.42 8.28
CA GLU A 309 2.86 6.04 8.25
C GLU A 309 1.93 5.35 7.24
N ASP A 310 2.45 4.79 6.15
CA ASP A 310 1.66 4.07 5.15
C ASP A 310 1.10 2.72 5.66
N MET A 311 1.62 2.24 6.79
CA MET A 311 1.11 1.06 7.51
C MET A 311 0.10 1.40 8.59
N ILE A 312 -0.08 2.69 8.92
CA ILE A 312 -0.98 3.13 9.99
C ILE A 312 -2.29 3.62 9.39
N ILE A 313 -3.40 3.10 9.87
CA ILE A 313 -4.74 3.51 9.48
C ILE A 313 -5.48 4.01 10.70
N GLN A 314 -6.00 5.24 10.62
CA GLN A 314 -7.01 5.73 11.57
C GLN A 314 -8.38 5.21 11.12
N ALA A 315 -9.01 4.41 11.96
CA ALA A 315 -10.26 3.75 11.62
C ALA A 315 -11.32 3.93 12.70
N TRP A 316 -12.60 3.87 12.29
CA TRP A 316 -13.74 3.81 13.18
C TRP A 316 -14.05 2.36 13.52
N PHE A 317 -14.26 2.10 14.79
CA PHE A 317 -14.58 0.80 15.38
C PHE A 317 -15.89 0.86 16.13
N LYS A 318 -16.62 -0.26 16.20
CA LYS A 318 -17.58 -0.46 17.28
C LYS A 318 -16.81 -0.50 18.59
N LYS A 319 -17.37 0.11 19.63
CA LYS A 319 -16.71 0.14 20.94
C LYS A 319 -16.42 -1.27 21.47
N GLY A 320 -15.19 -1.49 21.86
CA GLY A 320 -14.71 -2.79 22.34
C GLY A 320 -14.17 -3.72 21.25
N THR A 321 -14.17 -3.29 19.95
CA THR A 321 -13.53 -4.03 18.85
C THR A 321 -12.24 -3.34 18.37
N ALA A 322 -11.89 -2.20 18.94
CA ALA A 322 -10.60 -1.53 18.67
C ALA A 322 -9.42 -2.40 19.17
N PRO A 323 -8.23 -2.22 18.58
CA PRO A 323 -7.08 -3.02 18.95
C PRO A 323 -6.71 -2.85 20.43
N THR A 324 -6.56 -3.97 21.14
CA THR A 324 -6.12 -4.02 22.54
C THR A 324 -4.68 -4.52 22.68
N GLN A 325 -4.10 -5.04 21.61
CA GLN A 325 -2.72 -5.52 21.56
C GLN A 325 -1.90 -4.64 20.62
N SER A 326 -0.65 -4.39 21.02
CA SER A 326 0.32 -3.72 20.14
C SER A 326 0.97 -4.73 19.19
N VAL A 327 1.39 -4.24 18.03
CA VAL A 327 2.22 -5.00 17.10
C VAL A 327 3.60 -5.33 17.67
N ASP A 328 4.01 -4.69 18.77
CA ASP A 328 5.22 -5.01 19.53
C ASP A 328 5.17 -6.33 20.30
N SER A 329 4.00 -6.97 20.36
CA SER A 329 3.92 -8.33 20.88
C SER A 329 4.77 -9.28 20.03
N ASP A 330 5.36 -10.28 20.64
CA ASP A 330 6.25 -11.27 20.02
C ASP A 330 5.64 -12.02 18.82
N VAL A 331 4.32 -11.92 18.68
CA VAL A 331 3.51 -12.56 17.63
C VAL A 331 3.90 -12.16 16.20
N PHE A 332 4.51 -11.00 16.01
CA PHE A 332 4.86 -10.48 14.67
C PHE A 332 6.37 -10.27 14.47
N ASN A 333 7.20 -10.97 15.25
CA ASN A 333 8.64 -10.87 15.12
C ASN A 333 9.15 -11.49 13.81
N LEU A 334 10.21 -10.89 13.27
CA LEU A 334 10.97 -11.49 12.18
C LEU A 334 11.62 -12.80 12.62
N ALA A 335 11.73 -13.75 11.70
CA ALA A 335 12.58 -14.91 11.90
C ALA A 335 14.02 -14.47 12.17
N GLY A 336 14.71 -15.16 13.09
CA GLY A 336 16.12 -14.89 13.39
C GLY A 336 17.00 -15.19 12.16
N LEU A 337 17.97 -14.29 11.88
CA LEU A 337 18.98 -14.51 10.88
C LEU A 337 19.96 -15.58 11.39
N SER A 338 20.04 -16.72 10.69
CA SER A 338 20.86 -17.87 11.10
C SER A 338 22.31 -17.79 10.60
N SER A 339 22.56 -17.20 9.44
CA SER A 339 23.92 -16.97 8.91
C SER A 339 23.98 -15.75 7.98
N PHE A 340 25.13 -15.11 8.02
CA PHE A 340 25.55 -14.06 7.12
C PHE A 340 27.02 -14.21 6.85
N ASP A 341 27.41 -14.43 5.61
CA ASP A 341 28.77 -14.60 5.19
C ASP A 341 29.18 -13.50 4.23
N VAL A 342 30.42 -13.06 4.34
CA VAL A 342 31.04 -12.04 3.49
C VAL A 342 32.42 -12.48 3.05
N SER A 343 32.78 -12.05 1.84
CA SER A 343 34.14 -12.27 1.32
C SER A 343 34.57 -11.11 0.43
N LEU A 344 35.90 -10.93 0.30
CA LEU A 344 36.49 -9.98 -0.64
C LEU A 344 36.73 -10.67 -1.99
N SER A 345 36.27 -10.04 -3.05
CA SER A 345 36.64 -10.35 -4.43
C SER A 345 37.36 -9.13 -5.02
N GLY A 346 38.68 -9.16 -4.96
CA GLY A 346 39.47 -7.93 -5.14
C GLY A 346 39.21 -6.93 -4.01
N GLN A 347 38.62 -5.79 -4.33
CA GLN A 347 38.25 -4.76 -3.36
C GLN A 347 36.70 -4.65 -3.17
N SER A 348 35.95 -5.53 -3.80
CA SER A 348 34.49 -5.58 -3.68
C SER A 348 34.11 -6.58 -2.60
N ILE A 349 33.09 -6.22 -1.80
CA ILE A 349 32.51 -7.13 -0.80
C ILE A 349 31.37 -7.91 -1.47
N THR A 350 31.49 -9.23 -1.46
CA THR A 350 30.37 -10.12 -1.76
C THR A 350 29.76 -10.63 -0.47
N PHE A 351 28.44 -10.78 -0.45
CA PHE A 351 27.69 -11.22 0.72
C PHE A 351 26.71 -12.34 0.39
N ASN A 352 26.40 -13.14 1.41
CA ASN A 352 25.39 -14.18 1.35
C ASN A 352 24.70 -14.33 2.70
N PHE A 353 23.40 -14.08 2.75
CA PHE A 353 22.54 -14.35 3.89
C PHE A 353 21.91 -15.74 3.79
N ALA A 354 21.66 -16.38 4.91
CA ALA A 354 20.66 -17.44 4.93
C ALA A 354 19.33 -16.86 4.45
N PRO A 355 18.64 -17.50 3.49
CA PRO A 355 17.35 -17.02 3.02
C PRO A 355 16.36 -16.90 4.17
N TYR A 356 15.55 -15.83 4.15
CA TYR A 356 14.49 -15.66 5.13
C TYR A 356 13.54 -16.85 5.13
N ASN A 357 13.34 -17.45 6.30
CA ASN A 357 12.39 -18.56 6.49
C ASN A 357 11.28 -18.14 7.45
N PRO A 358 10.05 -17.86 6.96
CA PRO A 358 8.93 -17.45 7.80
C PRO A 358 8.48 -18.54 8.80
N GLU A 359 8.80 -19.82 8.58
CA GLU A 359 8.47 -20.91 9.52
C GLU A 359 9.20 -20.76 10.86
N ASN A 360 10.32 -20.01 10.89
CA ASN A 360 11.06 -19.72 12.09
C ASN A 360 10.62 -18.42 12.78
N ALA A 361 9.68 -17.68 12.21
CA ALA A 361 9.14 -16.50 12.83
C ALA A 361 8.11 -16.90 13.91
N VAL A 362 8.07 -16.15 15.00
CA VAL A 362 6.96 -16.25 15.95
C VAL A 362 5.77 -15.57 15.28
N THR A 363 4.89 -16.34 14.66
CA THR A 363 3.69 -15.86 13.97
C THR A 363 2.44 -16.30 14.69
N ASP A 364 1.42 -15.44 14.71
CA ASP A 364 0.06 -15.85 15.02
C ASP A 364 -0.39 -16.86 13.96
N GLU A 365 -1.14 -17.88 14.35
CA GLU A 365 -1.72 -18.88 13.44
C GLU A 365 -2.53 -18.25 12.30
N ASN A 366 -3.04 -17.03 12.50
CA ASN A 366 -3.79 -16.25 11.53
C ASN A 366 -2.93 -15.25 10.72
N ALA A 367 -1.72 -14.97 11.15
CA ALA A 367 -0.78 -14.11 10.42
C ALA A 367 0.08 -14.96 9.47
N ASN A 368 -0.57 -15.74 8.66
CA ASN A 368 0.00 -16.81 7.84
C ASN A 368 1.21 -16.42 6.98
N ASP A 369 1.52 -15.15 6.89
CA ASP A 369 2.69 -14.65 6.17
C ASP A 369 2.87 -13.17 6.51
N SER A 370 3.73 -12.88 7.46
CA SER A 370 4.06 -11.49 7.83
C SER A 370 4.60 -10.69 6.64
N THR A 371 5.14 -11.37 5.60
CA THR A 371 5.55 -10.71 4.35
C THR A 371 4.36 -10.18 3.55
N LYS A 372 3.17 -10.77 3.67
CA LYS A 372 1.95 -10.22 3.04
C LYS A 372 1.53 -8.91 3.67
N THR A 373 1.71 -8.78 4.97
CA THR A 373 1.35 -7.58 5.73
C THR A 373 2.40 -6.49 5.61
N PHE A 374 3.68 -6.84 5.88
CA PHE A 374 4.77 -5.88 5.99
C PHE A 374 5.58 -5.72 4.70
N GLY A 375 5.20 -6.37 3.63
CA GLY A 375 5.93 -6.37 2.36
C GLY A 375 7.06 -7.39 2.32
N LYS A 376 7.91 -7.27 1.31
CA LYS A 376 9.03 -8.18 1.11
C LYS A 376 10.09 -7.99 2.19
N VAL A 377 10.91 -9.02 2.39
CA VAL A 377 12.11 -8.91 3.20
C VAL A 377 13.17 -8.13 2.43
N VAL A 378 13.80 -7.19 3.13
CA VAL A 378 14.90 -6.36 2.65
C VAL A 378 16.16 -6.78 3.42
N TYR A 379 17.19 -7.20 2.70
CA TYR A 379 18.50 -7.58 3.26
C TYR A 379 19.39 -6.34 3.29
N THR A 380 19.83 -5.94 4.47
CA THR A 380 20.66 -4.75 4.67
C THR A 380 22.09 -5.16 5.00
N VAL A 381 23.04 -4.56 4.30
CA VAL A 381 24.48 -4.72 4.60
C VAL A 381 25.05 -3.35 4.96
N VAL A 382 25.69 -3.28 6.12
CA VAL A 382 26.33 -2.07 6.64
C VAL A 382 27.83 -2.31 6.74
N VAL A 383 28.63 -1.37 6.25
CA VAL A 383 30.08 -1.38 6.38
C VAL A 383 30.49 -0.32 7.40
N GLN A 384 31.25 -0.70 8.40
CA GLN A 384 31.79 0.19 9.44
C GLN A 384 33.32 0.14 9.47
N ASP A 385 33.93 1.21 9.94
CA ASP A 385 35.32 1.19 10.29
C ASP A 385 35.56 0.42 11.63
N GLN A 386 36.81 0.28 12.03
CA GLN A 386 37.15 -0.40 13.29
C GLN A 386 36.69 0.35 14.55
N ASN A 387 36.26 1.62 14.42
CA ASN A 387 35.75 2.44 15.50
C ASN A 387 34.21 2.41 15.57
N GLY A 388 33.56 1.68 14.64
CA GLY A 388 32.11 1.57 14.55
C GLY A 388 31.42 2.69 13.76
N GLN A 389 32.19 3.58 13.09
CA GLN A 389 31.61 4.59 12.21
C GLN A 389 31.10 3.94 10.93
N GLU A 390 29.82 4.21 10.57
CA GLU A 390 29.23 3.74 9.33
C GLU A 390 29.90 4.42 8.13
N LEU A 391 30.42 3.59 7.22
CA LEU A 391 31.09 4.02 5.98
C LEU A 391 30.18 3.85 4.77
N HIS A 392 29.32 2.82 4.79
CA HIS A 392 28.39 2.51 3.71
C HIS A 392 27.22 1.67 4.21
N ARG A 393 26.06 1.87 3.60
CA ARG A 393 24.84 1.06 3.82
C ARG A 393 24.15 0.82 2.50
N GLU A 394 23.74 -0.41 2.24
CA GLU A 394 23.02 -0.77 1.03
C GLU A 394 21.95 -1.83 1.33
N ASN A 395 20.79 -1.69 0.66
CA ASN A 395 19.63 -2.55 0.81
C ASN A 395 19.42 -3.40 -0.45
N PHE A 396 19.14 -4.69 -0.27
CA PHE A 396 18.98 -5.65 -1.35
C PHE A 396 17.66 -6.40 -1.25
N SER A 397 17.08 -6.72 -2.40
CA SER A 397 15.91 -7.60 -2.51
C SER A 397 16.27 -9.09 -2.59
N THR A 398 17.57 -9.40 -2.66
CA THR A 398 18.12 -10.76 -2.77
C THR A 398 18.99 -11.07 -1.57
N SER A 399 19.04 -12.34 -1.15
CA SER A 399 19.85 -12.80 -0.03
C SER A 399 21.35 -12.82 -0.33
N SER A 400 21.78 -12.60 -1.56
CA SER A 400 23.19 -12.57 -1.94
C SER A 400 23.43 -11.52 -3.02
N GLY A 401 24.67 -11.00 -3.06
CA GLY A 401 25.05 -9.98 -4.03
C GLY A 401 26.45 -9.43 -3.79
N THR A 402 26.73 -8.29 -4.39
CA THR A 402 27.98 -7.55 -4.26
C THR A 402 27.65 -6.10 -3.93
N LEU A 403 28.33 -5.53 -2.90
CA LEU A 403 28.14 -4.13 -2.54
C LEU A 403 28.78 -3.20 -3.57
N ASN A 404 28.12 -2.08 -3.81
CA ASN A 404 28.70 -0.97 -4.56
C ASN A 404 29.61 -0.10 -3.65
N TYR A 405 30.58 -0.75 -3.05
CA TYR A 405 31.54 -0.15 -2.12
C TYR A 405 32.93 -0.75 -2.33
N THR A 406 33.95 0.10 -2.39
CA THR A 406 35.34 -0.31 -2.56
C THR A 406 36.05 -0.30 -1.20
N VAL A 407 36.50 -1.46 -0.77
CA VAL A 407 37.20 -1.62 0.51
C VAL A 407 38.66 -1.19 0.36
N ASN A 408 39.07 -0.23 1.18
CA ASN A 408 40.45 0.32 1.19
C ASN A 408 41.11 0.28 2.57
N GLN A 409 40.42 -0.29 3.56
CA GLN A 409 40.91 -0.47 4.94
C GLN A 409 40.22 -1.69 5.56
N ASN A 410 40.69 -2.12 6.71
CA ASN A 410 39.99 -3.16 7.48
C ASN A 410 38.60 -2.62 7.91
N VAL A 411 37.58 -3.41 7.67
CA VAL A 411 36.20 -3.03 7.95
C VAL A 411 35.46 -4.12 8.71
N LYS A 412 34.46 -3.71 9.44
CA LYS A 412 33.42 -4.58 9.99
C LYS A 412 32.22 -4.53 9.07
N VAL A 413 31.66 -5.67 8.70
CA VAL A 413 30.46 -5.77 7.85
C VAL A 413 29.35 -6.42 8.66
N ILE A 414 28.20 -5.73 8.73
CA ILE A 414 27.04 -6.14 9.51
C ILE A 414 25.91 -6.48 8.55
N GLY A 415 25.31 -7.65 8.72
CA GLY A 415 24.16 -8.10 7.95
C GLY A 415 22.94 -8.29 8.83
N PHE A 416 21.80 -7.83 8.38
CA PHE A 416 20.49 -8.09 8.96
C PHE A 416 19.41 -7.91 7.90
N TYR A 417 18.19 -8.31 8.20
CA TYR A 417 17.05 -8.01 7.35
C TYR A 417 15.90 -7.37 8.12
N SER A 418 15.05 -6.66 7.38
CA SER A 418 13.83 -6.02 7.88
C SER A 418 12.69 -6.26 6.90
N TYR A 419 11.49 -5.82 7.27
CA TYR A 419 10.39 -5.74 6.31
C TYR A 419 10.43 -4.43 5.53
N GLU A 420 10.04 -4.48 4.24
CA GLU A 420 9.95 -3.31 3.36
C GLU A 420 9.07 -2.20 3.93
N ARG A 421 7.95 -2.56 4.59
CA ARG A 421 6.96 -1.63 5.14
C ARG A 421 7.00 -1.49 6.66
N ALA A 422 7.94 -2.15 7.31
CA ALA A 422 8.20 -2.03 8.73
C ALA A 422 9.73 -2.11 8.97
N PRO A 423 10.49 -1.10 8.50
CA PRO A 423 11.96 -1.11 8.54
C PRO A 423 12.52 -1.04 9.96
N GLU A 424 11.72 -0.60 10.94
CA GLU A 424 12.05 -0.61 12.37
C GLU A 424 12.08 -2.05 12.94
N ARG A 425 11.43 -3.00 12.27
CA ARG A 425 11.44 -4.41 12.66
C ARG A 425 12.61 -5.12 11.97
N THR A 426 13.67 -5.33 12.72
CA THR A 426 14.90 -5.96 12.21
C THR A 426 15.12 -7.34 12.83
N SER A 427 15.76 -8.22 12.07
CA SER A 427 16.33 -9.45 12.63
C SER A 427 17.46 -9.13 13.60
N ASN A 428 17.96 -10.16 14.29
CA ASN A 428 19.30 -10.09 14.90
C ASN A 428 20.34 -9.73 13.83
N GLN A 429 21.40 -9.02 14.26
CA GLN A 429 22.52 -8.64 13.41
C GLN A 429 23.64 -9.67 13.52
N ILE A 430 24.31 -9.96 12.40
CA ILE A 430 25.52 -10.78 12.36
C ILE A 430 26.66 -9.91 11.83
N GLU A 431 27.74 -9.84 12.58
CA GLU A 431 28.93 -9.07 12.25
C GLU A 431 30.06 -9.98 11.73
N LYS A 432 30.82 -9.49 10.76
CA LYS A 432 31.99 -10.13 10.17
C LYS A 432 33.11 -9.11 9.98
N ASP A 433 34.30 -9.45 10.41
CA ASP A 433 35.50 -8.65 10.14
C ASP A 433 36.08 -9.01 8.78
N LEU A 434 36.40 -8.00 7.99
CA LEU A 434 37.11 -8.13 6.72
C LEU A 434 38.45 -7.38 6.80
N SER A 435 39.52 -8.12 6.59
CA SER A 435 40.87 -7.56 6.55
C SER A 435 41.40 -7.54 5.13
N ILE A 436 42.00 -6.44 4.73
CA ILE A 436 42.73 -6.34 3.47
C ILE A 436 44.14 -6.93 3.68
N ASN A 437 44.41 -8.03 3.02
CA ASN A 437 45.74 -8.58 2.97
C ASN A 437 46.47 -8.00 1.75
N LEU A 438 47.45 -7.12 2.00
CA LEU A 438 48.43 -6.73 0.99
C LEU A 438 49.37 -7.93 0.77
N SER A 439 49.21 -8.62 -0.35
CA SER A 439 49.99 -9.84 -0.62
C SER A 439 51.21 -9.60 -1.53
N THR A 440 51.16 -8.62 -2.42
CA THR A 440 52.22 -8.31 -3.39
C THR A 440 52.22 -6.85 -3.78
N VAL A 441 53.42 -6.28 -3.94
CA VAL A 441 53.62 -4.94 -4.54
C VAL A 441 53.65 -5.06 -6.05
N ASN A 442 52.71 -4.39 -6.73
CA ASN A 442 52.69 -4.30 -8.18
C ASN A 442 53.56 -3.10 -8.62
N ALA A 443 54.86 -3.35 -8.80
CA ALA A 443 55.84 -2.32 -9.15
C ALA A 443 56.73 -2.75 -10.30
N SER A 444 57.13 -1.79 -11.13
CA SER A 444 58.05 -1.98 -12.26
C SER A 444 59.17 -0.95 -12.25
N LEU A 445 60.29 -1.34 -12.78
CA LEU A 445 61.48 -0.51 -13.00
C LEU A 445 61.83 -0.56 -14.50
N SER A 446 62.13 0.56 -15.10
CA SER A 446 62.50 0.65 -16.52
C SER A 446 63.56 1.71 -16.80
N CYS A 447 64.20 1.61 -17.94
CA CYS A 447 65.10 2.63 -18.50
C CYS A 447 64.89 2.71 -20.01
N ASP A 448 65.65 3.53 -20.74
CA ASP A 448 65.53 3.74 -22.19
C ASP A 448 65.63 2.42 -22.98
N SER A 449 66.34 1.41 -22.46
CA SER A 449 66.49 0.09 -23.10
C SER A 449 65.37 -0.90 -22.76
N GLY A 450 64.39 -0.53 -21.93
CA GLY A 450 63.23 -1.35 -21.56
C GLY A 450 63.12 -1.62 -20.06
N GLN A 451 62.38 -2.70 -19.71
CA GLN A 451 62.12 -3.08 -18.33
C GLN A 451 63.38 -3.64 -17.66
N ILE A 452 63.62 -3.24 -16.41
CA ILE A 452 64.72 -3.70 -15.57
C ILE A 452 64.19 -4.78 -14.62
N ASN A 453 64.70 -5.99 -14.74
CA ASN A 453 64.46 -7.10 -13.81
C ASN A 453 65.47 -7.12 -12.70
N ASP A 454 65.15 -7.82 -11.59
CA ASP A 454 66.07 -7.95 -10.47
C ASP A 454 67.40 -8.58 -10.91
N GLY A 455 68.53 -7.98 -10.51
CA GLY A 455 69.90 -8.37 -10.88
C GLY A 455 70.36 -7.89 -12.26
N ALA A 456 69.61 -7.09 -12.99
CA ALA A 456 69.95 -6.63 -14.34
C ALA A 456 71.19 -5.70 -14.34
N THR A 457 71.96 -5.74 -15.44
CA THR A 457 72.98 -4.75 -15.75
C THR A 457 72.48 -3.85 -16.88
N ILE A 458 72.52 -2.55 -16.67
CA ILE A 458 71.98 -1.54 -17.60
C ILE A 458 73.09 -0.53 -17.98
N SER A 459 72.99 0.04 -19.16
CA SER A 459 73.87 1.11 -19.62
C SER A 459 73.31 2.51 -19.36
N SER A 460 72.06 2.62 -19.02
CA SER A 460 71.40 3.89 -18.74
C SER A 460 71.76 4.41 -17.36
N THR A 461 72.07 5.70 -17.26
CA THR A 461 72.28 6.42 -15.99
C THR A 461 71.01 7.06 -15.45
N SER A 462 69.85 6.76 -16.06
CA SER A 462 68.54 7.22 -15.67
C SER A 462 67.55 6.06 -15.68
N ILE A 463 66.74 5.93 -14.64
CA ILE A 463 65.71 4.89 -14.49
C ILE A 463 64.38 5.50 -14.07
N GLN A 464 63.31 4.87 -14.48
CA GLN A 464 61.94 5.19 -14.05
C GLN A 464 61.37 4.06 -13.24
N ALA A 465 60.92 4.35 -12.04
CA ALA A 465 60.28 3.44 -11.11
C ALA A 465 58.78 3.79 -11.01
N THR A 466 57.93 2.80 -11.10
CA THR A 466 56.46 2.96 -10.94
C THR A 466 55.91 1.91 -9.99
N ILE A 467 54.91 2.31 -9.19
CA ILE A 467 54.15 1.43 -8.32
C ILE A 467 52.66 1.65 -8.56
N SER A 468 51.95 0.58 -8.81
CA SER A 468 50.52 0.59 -8.96
C SER A 468 49.86 0.04 -7.73
N VAL A 469 48.92 0.80 -7.14
CA VAL A 469 48.10 0.36 -6.01
C VAL A 469 46.69 0.13 -6.47
N GLN A 470 46.02 -0.83 -5.85
CA GLN A 470 44.61 -1.08 -6.05
C GLN A 470 43.83 -0.52 -4.85
N GLY A 471 43.15 0.61 -5.05
CA GLY A 471 42.31 1.27 -4.04
C GLY A 471 42.77 2.66 -3.60
N GLN A 472 41.96 3.29 -2.77
CA GLN A 472 42.27 4.59 -2.16
C GLN A 472 42.78 4.39 -0.72
N GLY A 473 43.50 5.38 -0.20
CA GLY A 473 44.02 5.34 1.18
C GLY A 473 45.33 4.61 1.38
N HIS A 474 45.94 4.15 0.27
CA HIS A 474 47.30 3.56 0.32
C HIS A 474 48.36 4.65 0.24
N SER A 475 49.35 4.54 1.07
CA SER A 475 50.58 5.30 0.94
C SER A 475 51.65 4.45 0.23
N VAL A 476 52.42 5.07 -0.66
CA VAL A 476 53.50 4.42 -1.39
C VAL A 476 54.80 5.18 -1.19
N THR A 477 55.90 4.44 -1.10
CA THR A 477 57.25 5.00 -1.08
C THR A 477 58.11 4.27 -2.11
N ILE A 478 58.83 5.04 -2.93
CA ILE A 478 59.86 4.53 -3.83
C ILE A 478 61.18 5.12 -3.39
N ALA A 479 62.13 4.27 -3.00
CA ALA A 479 63.41 4.71 -2.50
C ALA A 479 64.57 4.04 -3.27
N LEU A 480 65.54 4.85 -3.66
CA LEU A 480 66.81 4.42 -4.28
C LEU A 480 67.88 4.26 -3.21
N TYR A 481 68.57 3.16 -3.26
CA TYR A 481 69.69 2.83 -2.36
C TYR A 481 70.99 2.60 -3.14
N ASP A 482 72.14 2.93 -2.50
CA ASP A 482 73.43 2.57 -3.00
C ASP A 482 73.78 1.09 -2.67
N GLN A 483 74.89 0.64 -3.14
CA GLN A 483 75.43 -0.73 -2.89
C GLN A 483 75.67 -1.07 -1.41
N ASN A 484 75.78 -0.06 -0.53
CA ASN A 484 76.03 -0.20 0.90
C ASN A 484 74.71 -0.14 1.70
N GLY A 485 73.54 -0.01 1.03
CA GLY A 485 72.22 0.10 1.65
C GLY A 485 71.85 1.50 2.17
N ASN A 486 72.58 2.56 1.77
CA ASN A 486 72.25 3.93 2.14
C ASN A 486 71.21 4.48 1.18
N VAL A 487 70.20 5.20 1.73
CA VAL A 487 69.17 5.87 0.93
C VAL A 487 69.79 7.05 0.19
N LEU A 488 69.74 7.02 -1.14
CA LEU A 488 70.18 8.13 -2.00
C LEU A 488 69.03 9.10 -2.31
N SER A 489 67.85 8.59 -2.46
CA SER A 489 66.63 9.39 -2.70
C SER A 489 65.37 8.60 -2.33
N SER A 490 64.32 9.30 -1.87
CA SER A 490 63.04 8.69 -1.56
C SER A 490 61.90 9.63 -1.93
N VAL A 491 60.82 9.10 -2.52
CA VAL A 491 59.63 9.84 -2.91
C VAL A 491 58.38 9.08 -2.48
N ASN A 492 57.36 9.83 -2.10
CA ASN A 492 56.06 9.29 -1.70
C ASN A 492 55.03 9.51 -2.83
N HIS A 493 55.37 9.08 -4.03
CA HIS A 493 54.56 9.16 -5.24
C HIS A 493 54.55 7.83 -5.98
N HIS A 494 53.52 7.63 -6.82
CA HIS A 494 53.31 6.42 -7.62
C HIS A 494 54.36 6.24 -8.73
N SER A 495 55.15 7.26 -9.03
CA SER A 495 56.27 7.18 -9.98
C SER A 495 57.41 8.09 -9.57
N ALA A 496 58.62 7.68 -9.90
CA ALA A 496 59.83 8.43 -9.67
C ALA A 496 60.84 8.22 -10.83
N THR A 497 61.60 9.25 -11.19
CA THR A 497 62.74 9.15 -12.08
C THR A 497 64.00 9.44 -11.28
N PHE A 498 64.93 8.54 -11.32
CA PHE A 498 66.26 8.70 -10.70
C PHE A 498 67.31 8.81 -11.81
N SER A 499 68.03 9.92 -11.86
CA SER A 499 69.01 10.24 -12.89
C SER A 499 70.42 10.45 -12.29
N ASN A 500 71.41 10.54 -13.14
CA ASN A 500 72.83 10.73 -12.77
C ASN A 500 73.40 9.55 -11.96
N LEU A 501 72.96 8.33 -12.25
CA LEU A 501 73.53 7.12 -11.68
C LEU A 501 74.93 6.92 -12.22
N SER A 502 75.91 6.50 -11.38
CA SER A 502 77.27 6.33 -11.74
C SER A 502 77.54 4.97 -12.36
N HIS A 503 78.35 4.95 -13.43
CA HIS A 503 78.84 3.70 -14.03
C HIS A 503 79.68 2.91 -13.06
N GLY A 504 79.60 1.57 -13.17
CA GLY A 504 80.38 0.64 -12.29
C GLY A 504 79.76 0.52 -10.90
N ARG A 505 78.57 1.01 -10.61
CA ARG A 505 77.89 0.97 -9.32
C ARG A 505 76.64 0.14 -9.38
N SER A 506 76.36 -0.58 -8.26
CA SER A 506 75.16 -1.33 -8.01
C SER A 506 74.22 -0.49 -7.16
N TYR A 507 72.94 -0.60 -7.46
CA TYR A 507 71.83 0.11 -6.82
C TYR A 507 70.68 -0.83 -6.53
N SER A 508 69.78 -0.42 -5.64
CA SER A 508 68.47 -1.07 -5.49
C SER A 508 67.36 -0.05 -5.36
N ILE A 509 66.17 -0.38 -5.91
CA ILE A 509 64.93 0.35 -5.70
C ILE A 509 64.07 -0.49 -4.79
N LYS A 510 63.66 0.11 -3.67
CA LYS A 510 62.66 -0.45 -2.76
C LYS A 510 61.34 0.23 -2.96
N PHE A 511 60.32 -0.54 -3.28
CA PHE A 511 58.92 -0.15 -3.37
C PHE A 511 58.21 -0.59 -2.11
N LEU A 512 57.60 0.33 -1.40
CA LEU A 512 56.79 0.07 -0.21
C LEU A 512 55.37 0.53 -0.46
N GLU A 513 54.42 -0.34 -0.19
CA GLU A 513 52.98 -0.01 -0.15
C GLU A 513 52.47 -0.28 1.26
N SER A 514 51.68 0.67 1.82
CA SER A 514 51.06 0.54 3.13
C SER A 514 49.62 1.07 3.07
N ASN A 515 48.70 0.38 3.75
CA ASN A 515 47.30 0.80 3.93
C ASN A 515 47.00 1.22 5.38
N GLY A 516 48.01 1.55 6.15
CA GLY A 516 47.86 1.95 7.56
C GLY A 516 47.83 0.76 8.54
N SER A 517 47.38 -0.42 8.11
CA SER A 517 47.30 -1.64 8.94
C SER A 517 48.34 -2.68 8.58
N ALA A 518 48.76 -2.72 7.32
CA ALA A 518 49.78 -3.65 6.81
C ALA A 518 50.68 -2.91 5.82
N SER A 519 51.90 -3.45 5.61
CA SER A 519 52.80 -2.99 4.58
C SER A 519 53.42 -4.17 3.86
N VAL A 520 53.64 -4.01 2.57
CA VAL A 520 54.38 -4.97 1.73
C VAL A 520 55.42 -4.22 0.94
N GLU A 521 56.55 -4.91 0.66
CA GLU A 521 57.66 -4.33 -0.05
C GLU A 521 58.14 -5.23 -1.19
N LYS A 522 58.72 -4.60 -2.20
CA LYS A 522 59.45 -5.26 -3.29
C LYS A 522 60.75 -4.51 -3.53
N THR A 523 61.82 -5.24 -3.66
CA THR A 523 63.12 -4.65 -3.99
C THR A 523 63.59 -5.18 -5.34
N ILE A 524 64.13 -4.30 -6.17
CA ILE A 524 64.77 -4.63 -7.46
C ILE A 524 66.20 -4.11 -7.43
N HIS A 525 67.18 -5.00 -7.62
CA HIS A 525 68.60 -4.68 -7.68
C HIS A 525 69.03 -4.54 -9.14
N PHE A 526 69.99 -3.66 -9.40
CA PHE A 526 70.56 -3.50 -10.73
C PHE A 526 71.94 -2.87 -10.66
N THR A 527 72.71 -3.00 -11.72
CA THR A 527 74.10 -2.43 -11.82
C THR A 527 74.10 -1.55 -13.09
N VAL A 528 74.70 -0.36 -13.01
CA VAL A 528 74.95 0.53 -14.16
C VAL A 528 76.38 0.20 -14.68
N SER A 529 76.46 -0.30 -15.93
CA SER A 529 77.67 -0.68 -16.61
C SER A 529 78.46 0.47 -17.18
#